data_e3b8010a84ce1265eabca42793c42567
#
_entry.id   e3b8010a84ce1265eabca42793c42567
#
_cell.length_a   1.000
_cell.length_b   1.000
_cell.length_c   1.000
_cell.angle_alpha   90.00
_cell.angle_beta   90.00
_cell.angle_gamma   90.00
#
_symmetry.space_group_name_H-M   'P 1'
#
loop_
_entity.id
_entity.type
_entity.pdbx_description
1 polymer ?
#
loop_
_entity_poly.entity_id
_entity_poly.type
_entity_poly.pdbx_seq_one_letter_code
_entity_poly.pdbx_strand_id
1 'polypeptide(L)' 'MSKTIALVDDDRNILTSISMALEREGFKVQTYIDGESALVGLSRNPPDLAVVDIKMP' A
#
# COMPACT_ATOMS: atom_id res chain seq x y z
N MET A 1 -13.46 12.15 -6.97
CA MET A 1 -13.38 10.73 -6.60
C MET A 1 -11.99 10.40 -6.10
N SER A 2 -11.93 9.61 -5.06
CA SER A 2 -10.65 9.24 -4.46
C SER A 2 -9.97 8.14 -5.27
N LYS A 3 -8.68 8.30 -5.51
CA LYS A 3 -7.88 7.24 -6.09
C LYS A 3 -7.32 6.37 -4.99
N THR A 4 -7.13 5.10 -5.30
CA THR A 4 -6.63 4.12 -4.34
C THR A 4 -5.17 3.79 -4.65
N ILE A 5 -4.35 3.85 -3.61
CA ILE A 5 -2.92 3.52 -3.71
C ILE A 5 -2.65 2.35 -2.79
N ALA A 6 -2.00 1.33 -3.30
CA ALA A 6 -1.57 0.20 -2.50
C ALA A 6 -0.09 0.35 -2.16
N LEU A 7 0.26 0.14 -0.91
CA LEU A 7 1.64 0.18 -0.44
C LEU A 7 2.03 -1.20 0.07
N VAL A 8 3.13 -1.71 -0.42
CA VAL A 8 3.66 -3.00 0.02
C VAL A 8 5.07 -2.79 0.54
N ASP A 9 5.27 -2.99 1.83
CA ASP A 9 6.57 -2.80 2.49
C ASP A 9 6.57 -3.63 3.76
N ASP A 10 7.69 -4.24 4.08
CA ASP A 10 7.84 -5.03 5.29
C ASP A 10 8.04 -4.17 6.54
N ASP A 11 8.30 -2.89 6.38
CA ASP A 11 8.48 -1.94 7.49
C ASP A 11 7.16 -1.24 7.79
N ARG A 12 6.54 -1.61 8.91
CA ARG A 12 5.26 -1.05 9.31
C ARG A 12 5.31 0.44 9.60
N ASN A 13 6.44 0.92 10.10
CA ASN A 13 6.59 2.36 10.39
C ASN A 13 6.56 3.16 9.10
N ILE A 14 7.23 2.66 8.07
CA ILE A 14 7.22 3.30 6.76
C ILE A 14 5.81 3.29 6.18
N LEU A 15 5.12 2.15 6.25
CA LEU A 15 3.75 2.05 5.76
C LEU A 15 2.84 3.07 6.44
N THR A 16 2.93 3.16 7.76
CA THR A 16 2.11 4.10 8.53
C THR A 16 2.39 5.54 8.11
N SER A 17 3.66 5.91 8.03
CA SER A 17 4.04 7.29 7.69
C SER A 17 3.57 7.68 6.30
N ILE A 18 3.80 6.81 5.32
CA ILE A 18 3.43 7.10 3.94
C ILE A 18 1.92 7.11 3.77
N SER A 19 1.22 6.16 4.41
CA SER A 19 -0.23 6.11 4.28
C SER A 19 -0.89 7.35 4.87
N MET A 20 -0.40 7.84 5.99
CA MET A 20 -0.92 9.07 6.59
C MET A 20 -0.74 10.27 5.66
N ALA A 21 0.43 10.38 5.04
CA ALA A 21 0.72 11.47 4.12
C ALA A 21 -0.20 11.43 2.90
N LEU A 22 -0.41 10.23 2.34
CA LEU A 22 -1.26 10.07 1.16
C LEU A 22 -2.73 10.29 1.49
N GLU A 23 -3.17 9.85 2.66
CA GLU A 23 -4.55 10.08 3.08
C GLU A 23 -4.85 11.56 3.26
N ARG A 24 -3.87 12.33 3.70
CA ARG A 24 -4.00 13.78 3.80
C ARG A 24 -4.23 14.42 2.44
N GLU A 25 -3.67 13.83 1.39
CA GLU A 25 -3.84 14.33 0.03
C GLU A 25 -5.14 13.85 -0.61
N GLY A 26 -5.94 13.07 0.11
CA GLY A 26 -7.24 12.63 -0.36
C GLY A 26 -7.24 11.26 -1.03
N PHE A 27 -6.14 10.52 -0.94
CA PHE A 27 -6.08 9.17 -1.48
C PHE A 27 -6.61 8.14 -0.49
N LYS A 28 -7.16 7.06 -1.02
CA LYS A 28 -7.41 5.87 -0.22
C LYS A 28 -6.16 5.01 -0.26
N VAL A 29 -5.77 4.44 0.87
CA VAL A 29 -4.52 3.69 0.95
C VAL A 29 -4.80 2.28 1.46
N GLN A 30 -4.25 1.30 0.75
CA GLN A 30 -4.23 -0.10 1.15
C GLN A 30 -2.79 -0.43 1.53
N THR A 31 -2.57 -1.05 2.67
CA THR A 31 -1.23 -1.40 3.12
C THR A 31 -1.08 -2.90 3.28
N TYR A 32 0.08 -3.40 2.88
CA TYR A 32 0.41 -4.82 2.98
C TYR A 32 1.85 -4.95 3.45
N ILE A 33 2.14 -5.93 4.28
CA ILE A 33 3.47 -6.10 4.86
C ILE A 33 4.30 -7.18 4.15
N ASP A 34 3.68 -7.93 3.26
CA ASP A 34 4.39 -8.95 2.49
C ASP A 34 3.72 -9.16 1.13
N GLY A 35 4.41 -9.91 0.27
CA GLY A 35 3.93 -10.15 -1.08
C GLY A 35 2.68 -11.02 -1.14
N GLU A 36 2.56 -11.95 -0.21
CA GLU A 36 1.42 -12.88 -0.16
C GLU A 36 0.12 -12.13 0.15
N SER A 37 0.15 -11.32 1.20
CA SER A 37 -1.00 -10.49 1.57
C SER A 37 -1.36 -9.53 0.46
N ALA A 38 -0.35 -8.93 -0.16
CA ALA A 38 -0.55 -8.00 -1.25
C ALA A 38 -1.22 -8.68 -2.44
N LEU A 39 -0.76 -9.87 -2.80
CA LEU A 39 -1.30 -10.59 -3.94
C LEU A 39 -2.80 -10.87 -3.75
N VAL A 40 -3.18 -11.34 -2.57
CA VAL A 40 -4.58 -11.63 -2.26
C VAL A 40 -5.40 -10.34 -2.25
N GLY A 41 -4.92 -9.31 -1.55
CA GLY A 41 -5.64 -8.05 -1.42
C GLY A 41 -5.79 -7.32 -2.74
N LEU A 42 -4.74 -7.27 -3.54
CA LEU A 42 -4.76 -6.59 -4.83
C LEU A 42 -5.65 -7.31 -5.85
N SER A 43 -5.76 -8.63 -5.73
CA SER A 43 -6.67 -9.40 -6.58
C SER A 43 -8.12 -9.08 -6.28
N ARG A 44 -8.45 -8.84 -5.02
CA ARG A 44 -9.81 -8.52 -4.59
C ARG A 44 -10.18 -7.06 -4.82
N ASN A 45 -9.24 -6.19 -4.55
CA ASN A 45 -9.46 -4.74 -4.62
C ASN A 45 -8.31 -4.09 -5.38
N PRO A 46 -8.34 -4.13 -6.72
CA PRO A 46 -7.26 -3.55 -7.51
C PRO A 46 -7.13 -2.05 -7.25
N PRO A 47 -5.94 -1.56 -6.94
CA PRO A 47 -5.72 -0.13 -6.76
C PRO A 47 -5.47 0.58 -8.09
N ASP A 48 -5.50 1.90 -8.05
CA ASP A 48 -5.11 2.70 -9.21
C ASP A 48 -3.61 2.71 -9.39
N LEU A 49 -2.87 2.60 -8.28
CA LEU A 49 -1.41 2.59 -8.29
C LEU A 49 -0.90 1.70 -7.16
N ALA A 50 0.13 0.92 -7.43
CA ALA A 50 0.77 0.10 -6.41
C ALA A 50 2.23 0.51 -6.26
N VAL A 51 2.66 0.73 -5.02
CA VAL A 51 4.05 1.02 -4.68
C VAL A 51 4.57 -0.17 -3.89
N VAL A 52 5.55 -0.85 -4.45
CA VAL A 52 6.10 -2.06 -3.85
C VAL A 52 7.56 -1.83 -3.51
N ASP A 53 7.90 -1.96 -2.22
CA ASP A 53 9.26 -1.84 -1.75
C ASP A 53 9.54 -3.01 -0.82
N ILE A 54 9.82 -4.16 -1.41
CA ILE A 54 10.14 -5.36 -0.67
C ILE A 54 11.66 -5.52 -0.69
N LYS A 55 12.25 -5.38 0.49
CA LYS A 55 13.68 -5.63 0.63
C LYS A 55 13.91 -7.12 0.74
N MET A 56 14.56 -7.66 -0.26
CA MET A 56 14.95 -9.07 -0.24
C MET A 56 16.34 -9.18 0.34
N PRO A 57 16.55 -10.04 1.32
CA PRO A 57 17.89 -10.25 1.87
C PRO A 57 18.84 -10.86 0.85
#